data_5c13983c45e6a27296ff611abe4e5d60
#
_entry.id   5c13983c45e6a27296ff611abe4e5d60
#
_cell.length_a   1.000
_cell.length_b   1.000
_cell.length_c   1.000
_cell.angle_alpha   90.00
_cell.angle_beta   90.00
_cell.angle_gamma   90.00
#
_symmetry.space_group_name_H-M   'P 1'
#
loop_
_entity.id
_entity.type
_entity.pdbx_description
1 polymer ?
#
loop_
_entity_poly.entity_id
_entity_poly.type
_entity_poly.pdbx_seq_one_letter_code
_entity_poly.pdbx_strand_id
1 'polypeptide(L)'
;VSIMDEQTAARAAAPAIVVADELETRYRSGDTEERILVLGALDRITAEQAAPDLVRAVGVELVRDALRTNDPRLVAAAMGPFAGRHLGDHDWRHGVMKLVFMGVPLAGVARLDERADDELARMAADLAEEREAAGRPVPEDLLALLPASRAAAATHEPAPTRPGGR
;
A
#
# COMPACT_ATOMS: atom_id res chain seq x y z
N VAL A 1 1.94 -15.84 -39.72
CA VAL A 1 1.54 -15.94 -38.31
C VAL A 1 0.61 -17.13 -38.22
N SER A 2 1.03 -18.15 -37.48
CA SER A 2 0.47 -19.51 -37.59
C SER A 2 -0.70 -19.65 -36.59
N ILE A 3 -1.81 -20.27 -37.04
CA ILE A 3 -2.98 -20.64 -36.21
C ILE A 3 -2.58 -21.50 -34.97
N MET A 4 -1.43 -22.21 -35.06
CA MET A 4 -0.88 -22.98 -33.93
C MET A 4 -0.35 -22.10 -32.81
N ASP A 5 0.14 -20.89 -33.08
CA ASP A 5 0.62 -19.97 -32.02
C ASP A 5 -0.54 -19.39 -31.25
N GLU A 6 -1.65 -19.09 -31.92
CA GLU A 6 -2.87 -18.53 -31.31
C GLU A 6 -3.59 -19.57 -30.41
N GLN A 7 -3.65 -20.82 -30.85
CA GLN A 7 -4.23 -21.92 -30.04
C GLN A 7 -3.37 -22.29 -28.83
N THR A 8 -2.05 -22.19 -28.97
CA THR A 8 -1.11 -22.45 -27.87
C THR A 8 -1.18 -21.34 -26.85
N ALA A 9 -1.24 -20.09 -27.28
CA ALA A 9 -1.41 -18.91 -26.41
C ALA A 9 -2.77 -18.95 -25.67
N ALA A 10 -3.86 -19.28 -26.34
CA ALA A 10 -5.18 -19.43 -25.74
C ALA A 10 -5.22 -20.56 -24.68
N ARG A 11 -4.55 -21.68 -24.94
CA ARG A 11 -4.47 -22.80 -23.98
C ARG A 11 -3.62 -22.47 -22.76
N ALA A 12 -2.57 -21.67 -22.91
CA ALA A 12 -1.74 -21.18 -21.81
C ALA A 12 -2.47 -20.10 -20.96
N ALA A 13 -3.35 -19.32 -21.59
CA ALA A 13 -4.12 -18.27 -20.94
C ALA A 13 -5.34 -18.80 -20.13
N ALA A 14 -5.87 -19.99 -20.49
CA ALA A 14 -7.07 -20.55 -19.85
C ALA A 14 -6.97 -20.66 -18.32
N PRO A 15 -5.87 -21.14 -17.70
CA PRO A 15 -5.73 -21.19 -16.26
C PRO A 15 -5.73 -19.79 -15.63
N ALA A 16 -5.11 -18.80 -16.27
CA ALA A 16 -5.06 -17.42 -15.76
C ALA A 16 -6.43 -16.74 -15.79
N ILE A 17 -7.25 -17.03 -16.80
CA ILE A 17 -8.63 -16.52 -16.91
C ILE A 17 -9.47 -17.04 -15.75
N VAL A 18 -9.40 -18.34 -15.46
CA VAL A 18 -10.15 -18.95 -14.35
C VAL A 18 -9.73 -18.37 -13.01
N VAL A 19 -8.44 -18.22 -12.76
CA VAL A 19 -7.91 -17.64 -11.53
C VAL A 19 -8.34 -16.18 -11.36
N ALA A 20 -8.25 -15.39 -12.42
CA ALA A 20 -8.64 -13.98 -12.39
C ALA A 20 -10.13 -13.81 -12.10
N ASP A 21 -10.99 -14.58 -12.77
CA ASP A 21 -12.44 -14.56 -12.59
C ASP A 21 -12.85 -15.01 -11.16
N GLU A 22 -12.22 -16.05 -10.66
CA GLU A 22 -12.46 -16.52 -9.28
C GLU A 22 -12.07 -15.46 -8.23
N LEU A 23 -10.88 -14.84 -8.36
CA LEU A 23 -10.43 -13.80 -7.44
C LEU A 23 -11.40 -12.61 -7.47
N GLU A 24 -11.80 -12.15 -8.66
CA GLU A 24 -12.73 -11.03 -8.80
C GLU A 24 -14.11 -11.37 -8.21
N THR A 25 -14.65 -12.52 -8.53
CA THR A 25 -15.96 -12.96 -8.04
C THR A 25 -15.98 -13.06 -6.52
N ARG A 26 -14.98 -13.71 -5.91
CA ARG A 26 -14.87 -13.86 -4.45
C ARG A 26 -14.70 -12.51 -3.76
N TYR A 27 -13.89 -11.62 -4.32
CA TYR A 27 -13.69 -10.29 -3.76
C TYR A 27 -14.99 -9.45 -3.79
N ARG A 28 -15.71 -9.44 -4.92
CA ARG A 28 -16.89 -8.61 -5.08
C ARG A 28 -18.11 -9.12 -4.32
N SER A 29 -18.27 -10.43 -4.22
CA SER A 29 -19.38 -11.05 -3.48
C SER A 29 -19.10 -11.26 -1.99
N GLY A 30 -17.82 -11.21 -1.59
CA GLY A 30 -17.38 -11.49 -0.23
C GLY A 30 -17.55 -10.32 0.74
N ASP A 31 -17.57 -10.65 2.02
CA ASP A 31 -17.44 -9.70 3.11
C ASP A 31 -15.97 -9.20 3.27
N THR A 32 -15.68 -8.39 4.28
CA THR A 32 -14.33 -7.87 4.53
C THR A 32 -13.30 -8.98 4.72
N GLU A 33 -13.63 -10.04 5.45
CA GLU A 33 -12.71 -11.16 5.70
C GLU A 33 -12.36 -11.90 4.39
N GLU A 34 -13.37 -12.16 3.56
CA GLU A 34 -13.16 -12.79 2.25
C GLU A 34 -12.31 -11.90 1.32
N ARG A 35 -12.55 -10.58 1.32
CA ARG A 35 -11.72 -9.63 0.56
C ARG A 35 -10.26 -9.64 1.01
N ILE A 36 -10.01 -9.67 2.32
CA ILE A 36 -8.65 -9.79 2.89
C ILE A 36 -7.99 -11.10 2.44
N LEU A 37 -8.73 -12.23 2.46
CA LEU A 37 -8.22 -13.51 1.97
C LEU A 37 -7.85 -13.48 0.48
N VAL A 38 -8.64 -12.80 -0.35
CA VAL A 38 -8.35 -12.62 -1.78
C VAL A 38 -7.08 -11.80 -1.98
N LEU A 39 -6.91 -10.67 -1.26
CA LEU A 39 -5.67 -9.88 -1.31
C LEU A 39 -4.45 -10.69 -0.87
N GLY A 40 -4.58 -11.49 0.19
CA GLY A 40 -3.54 -12.43 0.61
C GLY A 40 -3.24 -13.53 -0.42
N ALA A 41 -4.22 -13.94 -1.22
CA ALA A 41 -3.99 -14.88 -2.34
C ALA A 41 -3.17 -14.23 -3.46
N LEU A 42 -3.43 -12.96 -3.81
CA LEU A 42 -2.61 -12.18 -4.74
C LEU A 42 -1.15 -12.06 -4.27
N ASP A 43 -0.95 -11.83 -2.97
CA ASP A 43 0.39 -11.76 -2.37
C ASP A 43 1.15 -13.08 -2.53
N ARG A 44 0.49 -14.21 -2.28
CA ARG A 44 1.09 -15.55 -2.46
C ARG A 44 1.45 -15.85 -3.92
N ILE A 45 0.54 -15.55 -4.85
CA ILE A 45 0.81 -15.72 -6.30
C ILE A 45 2.04 -14.89 -6.69
N THR A 46 2.18 -13.68 -6.17
CA THR A 46 3.30 -12.79 -6.45
C THR A 46 4.61 -13.29 -5.84
N ALA A 47 4.56 -13.94 -4.69
CA ALA A 47 5.74 -14.48 -4.02
C ALA A 47 6.27 -15.75 -4.71
N GLU A 48 5.37 -16.61 -5.21
CA GLU A 48 5.74 -17.88 -5.82
C GLU A 48 6.25 -17.73 -7.26
N GLN A 49 5.64 -16.84 -8.03
CA GLN A 49 6.01 -16.58 -9.43
C GLN A 49 5.47 -15.22 -9.91
N ALA A 50 5.93 -14.78 -11.08
CA ALA A 50 5.33 -13.60 -11.71
C ALA A 50 3.85 -13.87 -12.03
N ALA A 51 2.96 -13.03 -11.49
CA ALA A 51 1.54 -13.14 -11.77
C ALA A 51 1.27 -12.97 -13.28
N PRO A 52 0.45 -13.85 -13.89
CA PRO A 52 0.02 -13.67 -15.27
C PRO A 52 -0.59 -12.29 -15.50
N ASP A 53 -0.45 -11.74 -16.70
CA ASP A 53 -0.88 -10.37 -17.00
C ASP A 53 -2.33 -10.10 -16.65
N LEU A 54 -3.23 -11.05 -16.91
CA LEU A 54 -4.64 -10.91 -16.56
C LEU A 54 -4.88 -10.90 -15.06
N VAL A 55 -4.23 -11.80 -14.32
CA VAL A 55 -4.31 -11.86 -12.85
C VAL A 55 -3.77 -10.57 -12.24
N ARG A 56 -2.67 -10.04 -12.81
CA ARG A 56 -2.09 -8.76 -12.40
C ARG A 56 -3.04 -7.61 -12.65
N ALA A 57 -3.67 -7.53 -13.81
CA ALA A 57 -4.61 -6.46 -14.15
C ALA A 57 -5.82 -6.48 -13.21
N VAL A 58 -6.45 -7.62 -13.00
CA VAL A 58 -7.55 -7.78 -12.04
C VAL A 58 -7.10 -7.44 -10.62
N GLY A 59 -5.97 -7.98 -10.18
CA GLY A 59 -5.43 -7.74 -8.85
C GLY A 59 -5.18 -6.26 -8.55
N VAL A 60 -4.66 -5.49 -9.51
CA VAL A 60 -4.48 -4.02 -9.37
C VAL A 60 -5.83 -3.32 -9.14
N GLU A 61 -6.88 -3.70 -9.87
CA GLU A 61 -8.21 -3.11 -9.66
C GLU A 61 -8.81 -3.49 -8.29
N LEU A 62 -8.61 -4.71 -7.82
CA LEU A 62 -9.05 -5.13 -6.49
C LEU A 62 -8.30 -4.37 -5.37
N VAL A 63 -6.99 -4.19 -5.51
CA VAL A 63 -6.21 -3.37 -4.58
C VAL A 63 -6.70 -1.93 -4.57
N ARG A 64 -6.92 -1.32 -5.74
CA ARG A 64 -7.48 0.04 -5.85
C ARG A 64 -8.85 0.16 -5.18
N ASP A 65 -9.71 -0.84 -5.34
CA ASP A 65 -11.01 -0.88 -4.69
C ASP A 65 -10.87 -0.94 -3.16
N ALA A 66 -10.01 -1.81 -2.65
CA ALA A 66 -9.70 -1.90 -1.21
C ALA A 66 -9.18 -0.57 -0.64
N LEU A 67 -8.31 0.12 -1.38
CA LEU A 67 -7.77 1.43 -0.97
C LEU A 67 -8.83 2.56 -0.94
N ARG A 68 -9.97 2.41 -1.61
CA ARG A 68 -11.09 3.36 -1.52
C ARG A 68 -11.95 3.16 -0.28
N THR A 69 -11.85 2.04 0.39
CA THR A 69 -12.63 1.75 1.61
C THR A 69 -12.10 2.51 2.83
N ASN A 70 -12.90 2.58 3.89
CA ASN A 70 -12.49 3.13 5.19
C ASN A 70 -12.28 2.03 6.25
N ASP A 71 -12.15 0.76 5.85
CA ASP A 71 -11.79 -0.34 6.74
C ASP A 71 -10.26 -0.42 6.84
N PRO A 72 -9.65 -0.12 8.00
CA PRO A 72 -8.19 -0.10 8.15
C PRO A 72 -7.55 -1.47 7.93
N ARG A 73 -8.27 -2.57 8.21
CA ARG A 73 -7.78 -3.94 8.00
C ARG A 73 -7.67 -4.24 6.51
N LEU A 74 -8.67 -3.83 5.73
CA LEU A 74 -8.70 -4.04 4.29
C LEU A 74 -7.67 -3.16 3.58
N VAL A 75 -7.54 -1.89 3.99
CA VAL A 75 -6.49 -0.98 3.47
C VAL A 75 -5.10 -1.51 3.78
N ALA A 76 -4.86 -2.02 4.99
CA ALA A 76 -3.58 -2.64 5.36
C ALA A 76 -3.28 -3.88 4.51
N ALA A 77 -4.25 -4.78 4.33
CA ALA A 77 -4.11 -5.97 3.49
C ALA A 77 -3.82 -5.63 2.01
N ALA A 78 -4.34 -4.50 1.53
CA ALA A 78 -4.12 -4.04 0.17
C ALA A 78 -2.68 -3.55 -0.11
N MET A 79 -1.89 -3.24 0.93
CA MET A 79 -0.53 -2.71 0.79
C MET A 79 0.57 -3.78 0.96
N GLY A 80 0.21 -5.04 0.75
CA GLY A 80 1.11 -6.20 0.80
C GLY A 80 2.04 -6.35 -0.42
N PRO A 81 2.71 -7.50 -0.54
CA PRO A 81 3.68 -7.81 -1.60
C PRO A 81 3.18 -7.59 -3.03
N PHE A 82 1.91 -7.91 -3.31
CA PHE A 82 1.33 -7.68 -4.63
C PHE A 82 1.32 -6.18 -4.97
N ALA A 83 0.80 -5.34 -4.09
CA ALA A 83 0.79 -3.89 -4.29
C ALA A 83 2.21 -3.31 -4.37
N GLY A 84 3.11 -3.78 -3.52
CA GLY A 84 4.51 -3.38 -3.53
C GLY A 84 5.18 -3.60 -4.88
N ARG A 85 4.80 -4.63 -5.63
CA ARG A 85 5.36 -4.98 -6.94
C ARG A 85 4.61 -4.41 -8.13
N HIS A 86 3.27 -4.31 -8.07
CA HIS A 86 2.44 -4.10 -9.24
C HIS A 86 1.62 -2.81 -9.22
N LEU A 87 1.42 -2.19 -8.06
CA LEU A 87 0.68 -0.95 -7.98
C LEU A 87 1.53 0.22 -8.50
N GLY A 88 0.93 1.09 -9.31
CA GLY A 88 1.59 2.30 -9.82
C GLY A 88 1.98 3.24 -8.68
N ASP A 89 3.00 4.07 -8.88
CA ASP A 89 3.60 4.91 -7.82
C ASP A 89 2.59 5.88 -7.21
N HIS A 90 1.72 6.46 -8.01
CA HIS A 90 0.68 7.36 -7.52
C HIS A 90 -0.23 6.66 -6.51
N ASP A 91 -0.84 5.55 -6.90
CA ASP A 91 -1.78 4.81 -6.04
C ASP A 91 -1.07 4.22 -4.81
N TRP A 92 0.17 3.77 -4.98
CA TRP A 92 0.98 3.23 -3.89
C TRP A 92 1.29 4.29 -2.83
N ARG A 93 1.76 5.49 -3.23
CA ARG A 93 2.02 6.61 -2.30
C ARG A 93 0.74 7.02 -1.56
N HIS A 94 -0.38 7.14 -2.27
CA HIS A 94 -1.67 7.45 -1.65
C HIS A 94 -2.12 6.37 -0.67
N GLY A 95 -1.86 5.09 -0.96
CA GLY A 95 -2.09 3.97 -0.04
C GLY A 95 -1.28 4.11 1.24
N VAL A 96 0.03 4.41 1.15
CA VAL A 96 0.90 4.68 2.31
C VAL A 96 0.35 5.84 3.14
N MET A 97 0.08 6.98 2.51
CA MET A 97 -0.44 8.16 3.22
C MET A 97 -1.81 7.91 3.86
N LYS A 98 -2.66 7.09 3.23
CA LYS A 98 -3.94 6.70 3.79
C LYS A 98 -3.77 5.87 5.07
N LEU A 99 -2.83 4.93 5.12
CA LEU A 99 -2.52 4.17 6.34
C LEU A 99 -2.07 5.10 7.48
N VAL A 100 -1.16 6.04 7.18
CA VAL A 100 -0.73 7.07 8.15
C VAL A 100 -1.94 7.86 8.65
N PHE A 101 -2.80 8.33 7.76
CA PHE A 101 -4.00 9.09 8.11
C PHE A 101 -4.97 8.29 8.99
N MET A 102 -5.10 6.99 8.75
CA MET A 102 -5.94 6.07 9.52
C MET A 102 -5.28 5.59 10.83
N GLY A 103 -4.03 5.95 11.09
CA GLY A 103 -3.28 5.50 12.26
C GLY A 103 -2.89 4.03 12.22
N VAL A 104 -2.76 3.46 11.02
CA VAL A 104 -2.33 2.07 10.80
C VAL A 104 -0.82 2.03 10.63
N PRO A 105 -0.09 1.19 11.39
CA PRO A 105 1.37 1.11 11.30
C PRO A 105 1.87 0.75 9.89
N LEU A 106 2.94 1.41 9.44
CA LEU A 106 3.54 1.18 8.12
C LEU A 106 4.44 -0.06 8.06
N ALA A 107 4.69 -0.73 9.16
CA ALA A 107 5.54 -1.94 9.21
C ALA A 107 5.05 -3.08 8.30
N GLY A 108 3.75 -3.11 7.96
CA GLY A 108 3.17 -4.09 7.04
C GLY A 108 3.23 -3.71 5.56
N VAL A 109 3.68 -2.49 5.23
CA VAL A 109 3.76 -2.02 3.84
C VAL A 109 4.93 -2.67 3.13
N ALA A 110 4.63 -3.45 2.10
CA ALA A 110 5.67 -4.13 1.34
C ALA A 110 6.52 -3.14 0.52
N ARG A 111 7.83 -3.33 0.56
CA ARG A 111 8.83 -2.56 -0.20
C ARG A 111 8.82 -1.07 0.12
N LEU A 112 8.47 -0.70 1.35
CA LEU A 112 8.44 0.71 1.76
C LEU A 112 9.82 1.37 1.56
N ASP A 113 10.89 0.74 2.04
CA ASP A 113 12.26 1.28 1.95
C ASP A 113 12.77 1.40 0.50
N GLU A 114 12.27 0.54 -0.41
CA GLU A 114 12.68 0.55 -1.82
C GLU A 114 11.89 1.57 -2.65
N ARG A 115 10.65 1.85 -2.27
CA ARG A 115 9.71 2.67 -3.04
C ARG A 115 9.49 4.07 -2.45
N ALA A 116 9.90 4.30 -1.20
CA ALA A 116 9.84 5.63 -0.61
C ALA A 116 10.73 6.58 -1.43
N ASP A 117 10.14 7.63 -1.96
CA ASP A 117 10.77 8.59 -2.83
C ASP A 117 10.52 10.05 -2.38
N ASP A 118 11.12 11.02 -3.06
CA ASP A 118 11.00 12.43 -2.72
C ASP A 118 9.55 12.92 -2.75
N GLU A 119 8.71 12.36 -3.61
CA GLU A 119 7.29 12.74 -3.66
C GLU A 119 6.52 12.23 -2.45
N LEU A 120 6.77 10.99 -2.01
CA LEU A 120 6.20 10.49 -0.75
C LEU A 120 6.68 11.33 0.44
N ALA A 121 7.97 11.66 0.48
CA ALA A 121 8.53 12.51 1.52
C ALA A 121 7.90 13.92 1.54
N ARG A 122 7.61 14.50 0.36
CA ARG A 122 6.90 15.78 0.24
C ARG A 122 5.47 15.67 0.78
N MET A 123 4.72 14.64 0.36
CA MET A 123 3.36 14.39 0.86
C MET A 123 3.33 14.23 2.39
N ALA A 124 4.32 13.53 2.94
CA ALA A 124 4.47 13.35 4.38
C ALA A 124 4.76 14.68 5.09
N ALA A 125 5.61 15.53 4.51
CA ALA A 125 5.92 16.85 5.04
C ALA A 125 4.69 17.76 5.07
N ASP A 126 3.91 17.79 4.00
CA ASP A 126 2.68 18.58 3.92
C ASP A 126 1.67 18.14 5.02
N LEU A 127 1.50 16.84 5.24
CA LEU A 127 0.63 16.32 6.29
C LEU A 127 1.18 16.64 7.70
N ALA A 128 2.50 16.56 7.90
CA ALA A 128 3.11 16.90 9.17
C ALA A 128 2.87 18.37 9.53
N GLU A 129 3.07 19.30 8.56
CA GLU A 129 2.79 20.73 8.72
C GLU A 129 1.32 21.02 9.06
N GLU A 130 0.40 20.36 8.37
CA GLU A 130 -1.03 20.48 8.66
C GLU A 130 -1.35 20.06 10.10
N ARG A 131 -0.76 18.94 10.57
CA ARG A 131 -0.98 18.44 11.92
C ARG A 131 -0.40 19.37 12.98
N GLU A 132 0.82 19.86 12.77
CA GLU A 132 1.49 20.84 13.65
C GLU A 132 0.69 22.15 13.75
N ALA A 133 0.23 22.69 12.61
CA ALA A 133 -0.60 23.88 12.56
C ALA A 133 -1.94 23.71 13.29
N ALA A 134 -2.48 22.47 13.31
CA ALA A 134 -3.69 22.12 14.04
C ALA A 134 -3.43 21.74 15.52
N GLY A 135 -2.19 21.82 16.01
CA GLY A 135 -1.82 21.40 17.37
C GLY A 135 -1.96 19.91 17.62
N ARG A 136 -1.88 19.07 16.55
CA ARG A 136 -1.98 17.61 16.65
C ARG A 136 -0.59 16.97 16.63
N PRO A 137 -0.39 15.88 17.38
CA PRO A 137 0.90 15.18 17.35
C PRO A 137 1.18 14.60 15.96
N VAL A 138 2.45 14.62 15.56
CA VAL A 138 2.94 13.98 14.33
C VAL A 138 3.27 12.52 14.66
N PRO A 139 2.64 11.51 14.01
CA PRO A 139 2.93 10.11 14.26
C PRO A 139 4.36 9.72 13.90
N GLU A 140 4.92 8.73 14.62
CA GLU A 140 6.28 8.22 14.36
C GLU A 140 6.47 7.74 12.92
N ASP A 141 5.50 6.98 12.40
CA ASP A 141 5.51 6.52 11.00
C ASP A 141 5.56 7.68 10.00
N LEU A 142 4.87 8.79 10.30
CA LEU A 142 4.92 9.99 9.47
C LEU A 142 6.29 10.67 9.54
N LEU A 143 6.89 10.73 10.74
CA LEU A 143 8.24 11.27 10.92
C LEU A 143 9.28 10.45 10.15
N ALA A 144 9.13 9.12 10.11
CA ALA A 144 10.03 8.24 9.37
C ALA A 144 10.00 8.45 7.84
N LEU A 145 8.90 8.99 7.30
CA LEU A 145 8.78 9.33 5.88
C LEU A 145 9.33 10.72 5.53
N LEU A 146 9.62 11.55 6.53
CA LEU A 146 10.11 12.91 6.27
C LEU A 146 11.50 12.92 5.64
N PRO A 147 11.85 13.95 4.86
CA PRO A 147 13.23 14.16 4.43
C PRO A 147 14.19 14.17 5.62
N ALA A 148 15.37 13.60 5.47
CA ALA A 148 16.36 13.47 6.55
C ALA A 148 16.68 14.80 7.27
N SER A 149 16.63 15.91 6.55
CA SER A 149 16.83 17.27 7.09
C SER A 149 15.74 17.67 8.09
N ARG A 150 14.50 17.24 7.89
CA ARG A 150 13.37 17.57 8.77
C ARG A 150 13.21 16.56 9.91
N ALA A 151 13.49 15.29 9.64
CA ALA A 151 13.52 14.24 10.67
C ALA A 151 14.53 14.58 11.79
N ALA A 152 15.71 15.10 11.44
CA ALA A 152 16.73 15.54 12.40
C ALA A 152 16.29 16.76 13.25
N ALA A 153 15.49 17.68 12.70
CA ALA A 153 14.97 18.82 13.44
C ALA A 153 13.87 18.43 14.45
N ALA A 154 13.02 17.47 14.08
CA ALA A 154 11.93 16.97 14.95
C ALA A 154 12.43 16.20 16.17
N THR A 155 13.61 15.57 16.09
CA THR A 155 14.24 14.85 17.20
C THR A 155 14.97 15.77 18.19
N HIS A 156 15.14 17.06 17.85
CA HIS A 156 15.86 18.06 18.68
C HIS A 156 14.89 19.02 19.37
N GLU A 157 13.83 18.52 19.99
CA GLU A 157 13.02 19.35 20.90
C GLU A 157 13.77 19.51 22.24
N PRO A 158 14.10 20.75 22.64
CA PRO A 158 14.82 20.97 23.91
C PRO A 158 13.94 20.54 25.07
N ALA A 159 14.50 19.72 25.96
CA ALA A 159 13.86 19.32 27.19
C ALA A 159 13.27 20.54 27.94
N PRO A 160 12.05 20.46 28.53
CA PRO A 160 11.45 21.55 29.24
C PRO A 160 12.37 22.01 30.37
N THR A 161 12.80 23.28 30.32
CA THR A 161 13.59 23.93 31.35
C THR A 161 12.79 23.88 32.64
N ARG A 162 13.22 23.10 33.62
CA ARG A 162 12.65 23.11 34.98
C ARG A 162 12.79 24.55 35.52
N PRO A 163 11.70 25.20 35.98
CA PRO A 163 11.83 26.44 36.72
C PRO A 163 12.54 26.12 38.02
N GLY A 164 13.69 26.77 38.21
CA GLY A 164 14.49 26.68 39.44
C GLY A 164 13.68 27.15 40.63
N GLY A 165 13.55 26.25 41.61
CA GLY A 165 13.04 26.59 42.92
C GLY A 165 13.98 27.57 43.66
N ARG A 166 13.38 28.56 44.26
CA ARG A 166 13.94 29.28 45.42
C ARG A 166 13.02 29.02 46.60
#